data_d47486f951e7a397a392b1fe511081fa
#
_entry.id   d47486f951e7a397a392b1fe511081fa
#
_cell.length_a   1.000
_cell.length_b   1.000
_cell.length_c   1.000
_cell.angle_alpha   90.00
_cell.angle_beta   90.00
_cell.angle_gamma   90.00
#
_symmetry.space_group_name_H-M   'P 1'
#
loop_
_entity.id
_entity.type
_entity.pdbx_description
1 polymer ?
#
loop_
_entity_poly.entity_id
_entity_poly.type
_entity_poly.pdbx_seq_one_letter_code
_entity_poly.pdbx_strand_id
1 'polypeptide(L)'
;AQSSAGSSYNWLWENTVNYKTSFANVHNLSLLAGYTAQKETVDLNSLVARTFPDDQVSTISGGTVTEGSGTKEEWSLASMLARLNYNYDYKYLLTLAVRSDRSSRFGKNNQTGVFPSFSAAWRIHEESFLQSQEMISELKIRASYGVTGNFQIPNYGSIGLLGQGLYPSGTSTNPAIYPQTISNADLGWETTKQSNFGIDFAFLKDRIYGSIDSYNSDTEDLLLFVGVPASTGFTTALKNIGKVNNKGLELNLTSRNLSGELSWSTDFNYSSNKNEVVALGGNNEPIFSKGSAGVRHITRVGDAVGSYFGWVVDGVYQSQSEIDSAPTDKMAKAPRPGDFRFKDINGDGIINDNDRTVTGSYHPDFIWGITNRLNYKGFDFSIFFQGVEGREILNLTARHMKNGEANFNSYAVLNNRWISESDTGDGKTPRADRSTGTHGNNNRPSSYQVEDGSYFRLKNMTIGYTLPTSMVAKYAENVRVYFTAKNLATWTDYIGFNPEVSLQSQNMLTHGEDYGAYPLSTSLVFGLNVTF
;
A
#
# COMPACT_ATOMS: atom_id res chain seq x y z
N ALA A 1 -31.46 -12.58 -10.93
CA ALA A 1 -30.16 -13.20 -11.22
C ALA A 1 -29.35 -12.31 -12.14
N GLN A 2 -28.03 -12.38 -12.04
CA GLN A 2 -27.10 -11.72 -12.94
C GLN A 2 -26.19 -12.79 -13.56
N SER A 3 -25.92 -12.67 -14.84
CA SER A 3 -24.94 -13.48 -15.57
C SER A 3 -23.97 -12.57 -16.29
N SER A 4 -22.69 -12.78 -16.09
CA SER A 4 -21.65 -12.03 -16.76
C SER A 4 -20.70 -13.00 -17.46
N ALA A 5 -20.31 -12.64 -18.68
CA ALA A 5 -19.30 -13.34 -19.46
C ALA A 5 -18.26 -12.34 -19.92
N GLY A 6 -17.00 -12.67 -19.69
CA GLY A 6 -15.89 -11.81 -20.14
C GLY A 6 -14.82 -12.65 -20.81
N SER A 7 -14.17 -12.04 -21.81
CA SER A 7 -12.97 -12.57 -22.43
C SER A 7 -11.88 -11.51 -22.48
N SER A 8 -10.65 -11.91 -22.20
CA SER A 8 -9.46 -11.07 -22.38
C SER A 8 -8.53 -11.76 -23.36
N TYR A 9 -8.12 -11.04 -24.38
CA TYR A 9 -7.14 -11.48 -25.34
C TYR A 9 -5.93 -10.55 -25.28
N ASN A 10 -4.80 -11.09 -24.80
CA ASN A 10 -3.54 -10.36 -24.72
C ASN A 10 -2.49 -11.08 -25.57
N TRP A 11 -1.82 -10.34 -26.44
CA TRP A 11 -0.68 -10.82 -27.19
C TRP A 11 0.55 -9.94 -26.94
N LEU A 12 1.70 -10.58 -26.83
CA LEU A 12 2.99 -9.95 -26.70
C LEU A 12 3.91 -10.50 -27.82
N TRP A 13 4.55 -9.59 -28.53
CA TRP A 13 5.62 -9.91 -29.47
C TRP A 13 6.91 -9.26 -29.00
N GLU A 14 7.93 -10.06 -28.82
CA GLU A 14 9.22 -9.61 -28.27
C GLU A 14 10.37 -10.14 -29.11
N ASN A 15 11.31 -9.26 -29.46
CA ASN A 15 12.54 -9.62 -30.12
C ASN A 15 13.69 -8.91 -29.46
N THR A 16 14.72 -9.67 -29.13
CA THR A 16 15.95 -9.15 -28.52
C THR A 16 17.17 -9.69 -29.24
N VAL A 17 18.17 -8.84 -29.38
CA VAL A 17 19.50 -9.19 -29.87
C VAL A 17 20.51 -8.91 -28.76
N ASN A 18 21.30 -9.91 -28.43
CA ASN A 18 22.33 -9.80 -27.40
C ASN A 18 23.70 -10.13 -28.02
N TYR A 19 24.62 -9.18 -27.91
CA TYR A 19 26.01 -9.35 -28.34
C TYR A 19 26.91 -9.31 -27.12
N LYS A 20 27.75 -10.34 -26.95
CA LYS A 20 28.72 -10.44 -25.86
C LYS A 20 30.12 -10.62 -26.44
N THR A 21 31.07 -9.89 -25.89
CA THR A 21 32.48 -10.01 -26.26
C THR A 21 33.36 -9.77 -25.05
N SER A 22 34.54 -10.40 -25.08
CA SER A 22 35.62 -10.15 -24.11
C SER A 22 36.90 -9.88 -24.87
N PHE A 23 37.66 -8.88 -24.44
CA PHE A 23 38.94 -8.53 -25.06
C PHE A 23 39.98 -8.20 -23.99
N ALA A 24 41.24 -8.40 -24.34
CA ALA A 24 42.39 -8.26 -23.44
C ALA A 24 42.23 -9.03 -22.10
N ASN A 25 41.39 -10.06 -22.04
CA ASN A 25 41.07 -10.91 -20.87
C ASN A 25 40.49 -10.20 -19.65
N VAL A 26 40.36 -8.87 -19.67
CA VAL A 26 39.85 -8.05 -18.53
C VAL A 26 38.64 -7.22 -18.89
N HIS A 27 38.37 -6.99 -20.16
CA HIS A 27 37.22 -6.22 -20.61
C HIS A 27 36.10 -7.15 -21.06
N ASN A 28 34.96 -7.10 -20.38
CA ASN A 28 33.77 -7.86 -20.76
C ASN A 28 32.63 -6.88 -21.10
N LEU A 29 32.10 -6.98 -22.29
CA LEU A 29 31.04 -6.14 -22.82
C LEU A 29 29.85 -7.00 -23.23
N SER A 30 28.66 -6.57 -22.80
CA SER A 30 27.37 -7.15 -23.24
C SER A 30 26.45 -6.03 -23.69
N LEU A 31 26.02 -6.11 -24.94
CA LEU A 31 25.07 -5.19 -25.56
C LEU A 31 23.75 -5.93 -25.79
N LEU A 32 22.65 -5.34 -25.37
CA LEU A 32 21.29 -5.81 -25.64
C LEU A 32 20.54 -4.70 -26.37
N ALA A 33 19.84 -5.06 -27.45
CA ALA A 33 18.83 -4.22 -28.08
C ALA A 33 17.55 -5.04 -28.24
N GLY A 34 16.40 -4.40 -28.10
CA GLY A 34 15.13 -5.09 -28.20
C GLY A 34 13.98 -4.20 -28.62
N TYR A 35 12.96 -4.85 -29.17
CA TYR A 35 11.68 -4.26 -29.50
C TYR A 35 10.57 -5.16 -28.99
N THR A 36 9.56 -4.56 -28.33
CA THR A 36 8.37 -5.29 -27.87
C THR A 36 7.10 -4.56 -28.33
N ALA A 37 6.07 -5.33 -28.64
CA ALA A 37 4.74 -4.81 -28.93
C ALA A 37 3.71 -5.67 -28.20
N GLN A 38 2.78 -5.02 -27.53
CA GLN A 38 1.72 -5.66 -26.76
C GLN A 38 0.38 -5.00 -27.05
N LYS A 39 -0.66 -5.80 -27.12
CA LYS A 39 -2.04 -5.31 -27.17
C LYS A 39 -2.93 -6.22 -26.34
N GLU A 40 -3.84 -5.61 -25.61
CA GLU A 40 -4.90 -6.31 -24.89
C GLU A 40 -6.26 -5.81 -25.37
N THR A 41 -7.19 -6.73 -25.52
CA THR A 41 -8.61 -6.48 -25.78
C THR A 41 -9.42 -7.21 -24.73
N VAL A 42 -10.31 -6.50 -24.05
CA VAL A 42 -11.22 -7.04 -23.03
C VAL A 42 -12.64 -6.82 -23.49
N ASP A 43 -13.40 -7.89 -23.62
CA ASP A 43 -14.83 -7.86 -23.91
C ASP A 43 -15.59 -8.37 -22.67
N LEU A 44 -16.51 -7.58 -22.16
CA LEU A 44 -17.36 -7.92 -21.02
C LEU A 44 -18.82 -7.72 -21.36
N ASN A 45 -19.62 -8.77 -21.16
CA ASN A 45 -21.06 -8.73 -21.33
C ASN A 45 -21.75 -9.10 -20.02
N SER A 46 -22.82 -8.40 -19.67
CA SER A 46 -23.61 -8.68 -18.47
C SER A 46 -25.10 -8.57 -18.78
N LEU A 47 -25.85 -9.52 -18.24
CA LEU A 47 -27.30 -9.57 -18.31
C LEU A 47 -27.87 -9.65 -16.89
N VAL A 48 -28.93 -8.92 -16.62
CA VAL A 48 -29.69 -8.99 -15.37
C VAL A 48 -31.11 -9.43 -15.70
N ALA A 49 -31.56 -10.51 -15.06
CA ALA A 49 -32.94 -10.97 -15.17
C ALA A 49 -33.65 -10.91 -13.81
N ARG A 50 -34.93 -10.55 -13.84
CA ARG A 50 -35.83 -10.47 -12.69
C ARG A 50 -37.08 -11.30 -12.95
N THR A 51 -37.96 -11.40 -11.99
CA THR A 51 -39.26 -12.09 -12.13
C THR A 51 -39.09 -13.55 -12.58
N PHE A 52 -38.47 -14.35 -11.72
CA PHE A 52 -38.36 -15.80 -11.90
C PHE A 52 -39.65 -16.49 -11.42
N PRO A 53 -40.05 -17.62 -12.03
CA PRO A 53 -41.25 -18.36 -11.62
C PRO A 53 -41.10 -18.98 -10.22
N ASP A 54 -39.88 -19.40 -9.84
CA ASP A 54 -39.52 -19.93 -8.54
C ASP A 54 -38.02 -19.75 -8.25
N ASP A 55 -37.56 -20.13 -7.05
CA ASP A 55 -36.16 -20.04 -6.62
C ASP A 55 -35.28 -21.20 -7.10
N GLN A 56 -35.86 -22.22 -7.78
CA GLN A 56 -35.11 -23.39 -8.29
C GLN A 56 -34.48 -23.10 -9.65
N VAL A 57 -35.05 -22.18 -10.42
CA VAL A 57 -34.54 -21.79 -11.73
C VAL A 57 -33.44 -20.71 -11.55
N SER A 58 -32.19 -21.12 -11.66
CA SER A 58 -31.01 -20.24 -11.48
C SER A 58 -30.44 -19.64 -12.77
N THR A 59 -30.94 -20.08 -13.95
CA THR A 59 -30.45 -19.59 -15.25
C THR A 59 -31.15 -18.32 -15.69
N ILE A 60 -30.43 -17.42 -16.36
CA ILE A 60 -30.94 -16.13 -16.88
C ILE A 60 -32.20 -16.31 -17.74
N SER A 61 -32.27 -17.41 -18.51
CA SER A 61 -33.41 -17.73 -19.39
C SER A 61 -34.72 -18.03 -18.64
N GLY A 62 -34.66 -18.30 -17.34
CA GLY A 62 -35.85 -18.57 -16.51
C GLY A 62 -36.56 -17.29 -16.05
N GLY A 63 -35.96 -16.14 -16.18
CA GLY A 63 -36.53 -14.84 -15.81
C GLY A 63 -36.70 -13.89 -16.98
N THR A 64 -37.28 -12.72 -16.70
CA THR A 64 -37.36 -11.64 -17.70
C THR A 64 -36.07 -10.82 -17.66
N VAL A 65 -35.36 -10.76 -18.79
CA VAL A 65 -34.16 -9.92 -18.90
C VAL A 65 -34.57 -8.44 -18.85
N THR A 66 -34.08 -7.73 -17.86
CA THR A 66 -34.39 -6.31 -17.60
C THR A 66 -33.27 -5.37 -17.98
N GLU A 67 -32.03 -5.84 -17.92
CA GLU A 67 -30.84 -5.03 -18.20
C GLU A 67 -29.83 -5.88 -18.99
N GLY A 68 -29.19 -5.25 -19.97
CA GLY A 68 -28.08 -5.81 -20.73
C GLY A 68 -27.02 -4.76 -20.95
N SER A 69 -25.76 -5.11 -20.76
CA SER A 69 -24.63 -4.22 -21.05
C SER A 69 -23.50 -5.01 -21.71
N GLY A 70 -22.76 -4.32 -22.57
CA GLY A 70 -21.55 -4.86 -23.19
C GLY A 70 -20.51 -3.75 -23.27
N THR A 71 -19.26 -4.07 -22.92
CA THR A 71 -18.13 -3.14 -23.04
C THR A 71 -16.99 -3.84 -23.77
N LYS A 72 -16.32 -3.07 -24.62
CA LYS A 72 -15.08 -3.50 -25.26
C LYS A 72 -14.00 -2.46 -25.04
N GLU A 73 -12.90 -2.88 -24.44
CA GLU A 73 -11.76 -2.03 -24.13
C GLU A 73 -10.49 -2.55 -24.78
N GLU A 74 -9.67 -1.65 -25.25
CA GLU A 74 -8.41 -1.99 -25.89
C GLU A 74 -7.30 -1.03 -25.41
N TRP A 75 -6.09 -1.56 -25.25
CA TRP A 75 -4.89 -0.75 -25.13
C TRP A 75 -3.72 -1.43 -25.83
N SER A 76 -2.73 -0.63 -26.20
CA SER A 76 -1.50 -1.10 -26.82
C SER A 76 -0.28 -0.38 -26.26
N LEU A 77 0.86 -1.10 -26.25
CA LEU A 77 2.15 -0.62 -25.81
C LEU A 77 3.21 -1.09 -26.82
N ALA A 78 4.04 -0.16 -27.30
CA ALA A 78 5.22 -0.48 -28.10
C ALA A 78 6.46 0.07 -27.44
N SER A 79 7.53 -0.72 -27.35
CA SER A 79 8.73 -0.37 -26.61
C SER A 79 9.99 -0.68 -27.37
N MET A 80 10.96 0.22 -27.29
CA MET A 80 12.35 -0.01 -27.72
C MET A 80 13.24 0.05 -26.51
N LEU A 81 14.22 -0.86 -26.42
CA LEU A 81 15.17 -0.89 -25.33
C LEU A 81 16.59 -1.13 -25.83
N ALA A 82 17.54 -0.51 -25.15
CA ALA A 82 18.95 -0.76 -25.31
C ALA A 82 19.64 -0.81 -23.95
N ARG A 83 20.57 -1.75 -23.76
CA ARG A 83 21.36 -1.89 -22.54
C ARG A 83 22.80 -2.25 -22.88
N LEU A 84 23.72 -1.58 -22.21
CA LEU A 84 25.15 -1.86 -22.20
C LEU A 84 25.53 -2.28 -20.78
N ASN A 85 26.15 -3.45 -20.65
CA ASN A 85 26.85 -3.85 -19.44
C ASN A 85 28.33 -3.94 -19.77
N TYR A 86 29.14 -3.28 -18.98
CA TYR A 86 30.59 -3.30 -19.08
C TYR A 86 31.19 -3.71 -17.74
N ASN A 87 32.17 -4.58 -17.79
CA ASN A 87 32.87 -5.08 -16.63
C ASN A 87 34.35 -5.07 -16.94
N TYR A 88 35.12 -4.35 -16.12
CA TYR A 88 36.57 -4.32 -16.17
C TYR A 88 37.18 -5.15 -15.04
N ASP A 89 37.90 -6.19 -15.38
CA ASP A 89 38.60 -7.12 -14.47
C ASP A 89 37.72 -7.67 -13.35
N TYR A 90 36.41 -7.79 -13.58
CA TYR A 90 35.41 -8.14 -12.55
C TYR A 90 35.39 -7.24 -11.29
N LYS A 91 36.13 -6.11 -11.34
CA LYS A 91 36.23 -5.12 -10.24
C LYS A 91 35.31 -3.96 -10.42
N TYR A 92 35.27 -3.40 -11.62
CA TYR A 92 34.46 -2.23 -11.93
C TYR A 92 33.33 -2.61 -12.88
N LEU A 93 32.11 -2.41 -12.45
CA LEU A 93 30.92 -2.78 -13.21
C LEU A 93 30.14 -1.51 -13.56
N LEU A 94 29.71 -1.42 -14.82
CA LEU A 94 28.93 -0.32 -15.34
C LEU A 94 27.74 -0.88 -16.12
N THR A 95 26.55 -0.35 -15.86
CA THR A 95 25.35 -0.61 -16.68
C THR A 95 24.76 0.71 -17.13
N LEU A 96 24.48 0.82 -18.41
CA LEU A 96 23.70 1.89 -19.01
C LEU A 96 22.49 1.27 -19.70
N ALA A 97 21.31 1.79 -19.48
CA ALA A 97 20.13 1.34 -20.21
C ALA A 97 19.22 2.50 -20.54
N VAL A 98 18.47 2.38 -21.62
CA VAL A 98 17.41 3.28 -22.02
C VAL A 98 16.25 2.47 -22.58
N ARG A 99 15.03 2.86 -22.19
CA ARG A 99 13.80 2.31 -22.72
C ARG A 99 12.92 3.46 -23.20
N SER A 100 12.33 3.31 -24.37
CA SER A 100 11.33 4.23 -24.90
C SER A 100 10.02 3.45 -25.08
N ASP A 101 8.97 3.87 -24.40
CA ASP A 101 7.66 3.22 -24.40
C ASP A 101 6.61 4.16 -24.99
N ARG A 102 5.75 3.65 -25.86
CA ARG A 102 4.61 4.37 -26.41
C ARG A 102 3.32 3.64 -26.07
N SER A 103 2.46 4.29 -25.29
CA SER A 103 1.17 3.73 -24.86
C SER A 103 -0.02 4.46 -25.50
N SER A 104 -1.04 3.70 -25.94
CA SER A 104 -2.29 4.23 -26.45
C SER A 104 -3.21 4.84 -25.38
N ARG A 105 -2.94 4.64 -24.09
CA ARG A 105 -3.73 5.17 -22.98
C ARG A 105 -3.56 6.67 -22.81
N PHE A 106 -2.42 7.22 -23.22
CA PHE A 106 -2.08 8.63 -23.03
C PHE A 106 -2.60 9.54 -24.15
N GLY A 107 -2.64 10.82 -23.84
CA GLY A 107 -3.00 11.87 -24.76
C GLY A 107 -2.05 11.94 -25.96
N LYS A 108 -2.56 12.39 -27.09
CA LYS A 108 -1.81 12.40 -28.37
C LYS A 108 -0.46 13.11 -28.30
N ASN A 109 -0.29 14.06 -27.36
CA ASN A 109 0.92 14.85 -27.23
C ASN A 109 2.00 14.13 -26.38
N ASN A 110 1.61 13.18 -25.50
CA ASN A 110 2.51 12.57 -24.49
C ASN A 110 2.46 11.04 -24.47
N GLN A 111 2.18 10.39 -25.60
CA GLN A 111 2.12 8.93 -25.68
C GLN A 111 3.46 8.23 -25.42
N THR A 112 4.57 8.92 -25.72
CA THR A 112 5.92 8.34 -25.63
C THR A 112 6.65 8.84 -24.38
N GLY A 113 7.11 7.90 -23.54
CA GLY A 113 8.01 8.13 -22.44
C GLY A 113 9.42 7.59 -22.75
N VAL A 114 10.45 8.21 -22.18
CA VAL A 114 11.84 7.76 -22.28
C VAL A 114 12.41 7.59 -20.87
N PHE A 115 12.94 6.42 -20.59
CA PHE A 115 13.34 5.98 -19.26
C PHE A 115 14.81 5.53 -19.25
N PRO A 116 15.75 6.46 -19.00
CA PRO A 116 17.16 6.13 -18.86
C PRO A 116 17.45 5.54 -17.49
N SER A 117 18.46 4.69 -17.41
CA SER A 117 19.05 4.23 -16.15
C SER A 117 20.56 4.03 -16.27
N PHE A 118 21.21 4.22 -15.13
CA PHE A 118 22.65 4.10 -14.95
C PHE A 118 22.93 3.38 -13.63
N SER A 119 23.89 2.46 -13.61
CA SER A 119 24.44 1.92 -12.37
C SER A 119 25.93 1.68 -12.49
N ALA A 120 26.65 1.91 -11.40
CA ALA A 120 28.06 1.59 -11.25
C ALA A 120 28.28 0.81 -9.95
N ALA A 121 29.21 -0.12 -9.98
CA ALA A 121 29.64 -0.84 -8.79
C ALA A 121 31.14 -1.08 -8.80
N TRP A 122 31.72 -1.04 -7.59
CA TRP A 122 33.13 -1.32 -7.36
C TRP A 122 33.27 -2.46 -6.35
N ARG A 123 33.87 -3.56 -6.76
CA ARG A 123 34.19 -4.71 -5.93
C ARG A 123 35.55 -4.49 -5.26
N ILE A 124 35.52 -3.77 -4.12
CA ILE A 124 36.72 -3.31 -3.43
C ILE A 124 37.57 -4.49 -2.93
N HIS A 125 36.93 -5.61 -2.54
CA HIS A 125 37.61 -6.80 -2.05
C HIS A 125 38.50 -7.47 -3.11
N GLU A 126 38.27 -7.20 -4.39
CA GLU A 126 39.12 -7.70 -5.51
C GLU A 126 40.39 -6.84 -5.72
N GLU A 127 40.54 -5.72 -4.99
CA GLU A 127 41.72 -4.88 -5.10
C GLU A 127 42.92 -5.47 -4.38
N SER A 128 44.12 -5.27 -4.95
CA SER A 128 45.34 -5.85 -4.43
C SER A 128 45.65 -5.51 -2.97
N PHE A 129 45.22 -4.33 -2.50
CA PHE A 129 45.42 -3.89 -1.12
C PHE A 129 44.51 -4.61 -0.10
N LEU A 130 43.45 -5.32 -0.54
CA LEU A 130 42.56 -6.12 0.32
C LEU A 130 42.74 -7.64 0.13
N GLN A 131 43.47 -8.09 -0.92
CA GLN A 131 43.61 -9.52 -1.19
C GLN A 131 44.34 -10.32 -0.10
N SER A 132 45.19 -9.66 0.70
CA SER A 132 45.97 -10.33 1.74
C SER A 132 45.25 -10.51 3.07
N GLN A 133 44.04 -9.92 3.22
CA GLN A 133 43.31 -10.00 4.46
C GLN A 133 42.18 -11.04 4.37
N GLU A 134 41.99 -11.84 5.41
CA GLU A 134 41.05 -12.96 5.43
C GLU A 134 39.67 -12.64 6.03
N MET A 135 39.50 -11.45 6.59
CA MET A 135 38.27 -11.11 7.32
C MET A 135 37.15 -10.67 6.39
N ILE A 136 37.47 -10.01 5.26
CA ILE A 136 36.49 -9.47 4.30
C ILE A 136 36.41 -10.44 3.11
N SER A 137 35.29 -11.16 2.97
CA SER A 137 35.02 -12.03 1.83
C SER A 137 34.39 -11.27 0.66
N GLU A 138 33.58 -10.25 0.98
CA GLU A 138 32.98 -9.35 0.00
C GLU A 138 32.90 -7.94 0.56
N LEU A 139 33.28 -6.97 -0.25
CA LEU A 139 33.00 -5.55 -0.04
C LEU A 139 32.80 -4.90 -1.39
N LYS A 140 31.56 -4.45 -1.64
CA LYS A 140 31.16 -3.87 -2.91
C LYS A 140 30.31 -2.64 -2.64
N ILE A 141 30.66 -1.53 -3.26
CA ILE A 141 29.89 -0.28 -3.26
C ILE A 141 29.11 -0.20 -4.57
N ARG A 142 27.86 0.22 -4.48
CA ARG A 142 26.94 0.38 -5.61
C ARG A 142 26.33 1.78 -5.58
N ALA A 143 26.18 2.37 -6.77
CA ALA A 143 25.39 3.58 -6.96
C ALA A 143 24.56 3.42 -8.23
N SER A 144 23.30 3.82 -8.18
CA SER A 144 22.43 3.79 -9.34
C SER A 144 21.49 4.98 -9.37
N TYR A 145 21.11 5.35 -10.59
CA TYR A 145 20.05 6.29 -10.89
C TYR A 145 19.20 5.73 -12.01
N GLY A 146 17.88 5.81 -11.88
CA GLY A 146 16.96 5.33 -12.90
C GLY A 146 15.68 6.14 -12.93
N VAL A 147 15.10 6.21 -14.12
CA VAL A 147 13.78 6.75 -14.36
C VAL A 147 12.86 5.62 -14.80
N THR A 148 11.70 5.52 -14.17
CA THR A 148 10.63 4.57 -14.54
C THR A 148 9.34 5.32 -14.84
N GLY A 149 8.49 4.77 -15.69
CA GLY A 149 7.19 5.33 -16.04
C GLY A 149 6.06 4.40 -15.64
N ASN A 150 4.98 4.99 -15.14
CA ASN A 150 3.72 4.30 -14.90
C ASN A 150 2.70 4.66 -15.98
N PHE A 151 2.07 3.64 -16.60
CA PHE A 151 1.01 3.79 -17.60
C PHE A 151 -0.32 3.17 -17.17
N GLN A 152 -0.43 2.75 -15.92
CA GLN A 152 -1.64 2.12 -15.39
C GLN A 152 -2.71 3.17 -15.05
N ILE A 153 -3.36 3.67 -16.08
CA ILE A 153 -4.55 4.51 -16.02
C ILE A 153 -5.72 3.80 -16.71
N PRO A 154 -6.96 4.23 -16.47
CA PRO A 154 -8.10 3.71 -17.20
C PRO A 154 -7.90 3.81 -18.70
N ASN A 155 -8.33 2.79 -19.44
CA ASN A 155 -8.35 2.86 -20.90
C ASN A 155 -9.18 4.06 -21.34
N TYR A 156 -8.70 4.75 -22.38
CA TYR A 156 -9.33 5.97 -22.90
C TYR A 156 -9.37 7.17 -21.93
N GLY A 157 -8.60 7.15 -20.82
CA GLY A 157 -8.57 8.23 -19.81
C GLY A 157 -8.19 9.61 -20.36
N SER A 158 -7.53 9.67 -21.53
CA SER A 158 -7.20 10.92 -22.24
C SER A 158 -8.29 11.42 -23.18
N ILE A 159 -9.36 10.63 -23.42
CA ILE A 159 -10.41 10.90 -24.41
C ILE A 159 -11.68 11.34 -23.69
N GLY A 160 -12.41 12.30 -24.28
CA GLY A 160 -13.75 12.67 -23.82
C GLY A 160 -14.76 11.59 -24.18
N LEU A 161 -15.15 10.79 -23.19
CA LEU A 161 -16.14 9.74 -23.36
C LEU A 161 -17.55 10.31 -23.33
N LEU A 162 -18.46 9.66 -24.07
CA LEU A 162 -19.88 9.97 -24.08
C LEU A 162 -20.63 8.93 -23.24
N GLY A 163 -21.46 9.41 -22.33
CA GLY A 163 -22.42 8.62 -21.58
C GLY A 163 -23.78 8.57 -22.27
N GLN A 164 -24.54 7.54 -21.95
CA GLN A 164 -25.92 7.39 -22.38
C GLN A 164 -26.86 7.67 -21.21
N GLY A 165 -27.98 8.29 -21.50
CA GLY A 165 -29.00 8.61 -20.53
C GLY A 165 -30.38 8.73 -21.14
N LEU A 166 -31.37 9.08 -20.33
CA LEU A 166 -32.72 9.36 -20.76
C LEU A 166 -33.01 10.85 -20.59
N TYR A 167 -33.47 11.49 -21.64
CA TYR A 167 -33.90 12.88 -21.63
C TYR A 167 -35.43 12.96 -21.58
N PRO A 168 -36.04 13.61 -20.59
CA PRO A 168 -37.48 13.79 -20.54
C PRO A 168 -37.92 14.79 -21.60
N SER A 169 -38.92 14.41 -22.39
CA SER A 169 -39.55 15.25 -23.43
C SER A 169 -41.07 15.17 -23.28
N GLY A 170 -41.65 16.12 -22.57
CA GLY A 170 -43.06 16.09 -22.19
C GLY A 170 -43.36 14.91 -21.24
N THR A 171 -44.24 14.00 -21.67
CA THR A 171 -44.60 12.78 -20.90
C THR A 171 -43.77 11.56 -21.29
N SER A 172 -42.86 11.66 -22.23
CA SER A 172 -41.99 10.55 -22.69
C SER A 172 -40.53 10.78 -22.34
N THR A 173 -39.76 9.70 -22.26
CA THR A 173 -38.30 9.74 -22.14
C THR A 173 -37.66 9.24 -23.42
N ASN A 174 -36.65 9.97 -23.92
CA ASN A 174 -35.92 9.61 -25.13
C ASN A 174 -34.46 9.28 -24.77
N PRO A 175 -33.83 8.32 -25.47
CA PRO A 175 -32.39 8.10 -25.35
C PRO A 175 -31.60 9.37 -25.66
N ALA A 176 -30.63 9.68 -24.81
CA ALA A 176 -29.78 10.86 -24.96
C ALA A 176 -28.30 10.46 -24.79
N ILE A 177 -27.43 11.25 -25.40
CA ILE A 177 -25.97 11.13 -25.27
C ILE A 177 -25.46 12.42 -24.65
N TYR A 178 -24.60 12.30 -23.65
CA TYR A 178 -23.99 13.44 -22.95
C TYR A 178 -22.49 13.24 -22.74
N PRO A 179 -21.65 14.29 -22.69
CA PRO A 179 -20.26 14.20 -22.34
C PRO A 179 -20.12 13.65 -20.90
N GLN A 180 -19.37 12.54 -20.73
CA GLN A 180 -19.17 11.87 -19.43
C GLN A 180 -17.82 12.24 -18.80
N THR A 181 -16.77 12.42 -19.62
CA THR A 181 -15.43 12.76 -19.18
C THR A 181 -14.84 13.93 -19.96
N ILE A 182 -13.93 14.66 -19.34
CA ILE A 182 -13.16 15.73 -19.99
C ILE A 182 -11.98 15.10 -20.72
N SER A 183 -11.79 15.44 -22.01
CA SER A 183 -10.59 15.04 -22.75
C SER A 183 -9.35 15.78 -22.26
N ASN A 184 -8.22 15.08 -22.24
CA ASN A 184 -6.92 15.67 -21.91
C ASN A 184 -5.85 15.17 -22.90
N ALA A 185 -5.58 15.96 -23.94
CA ALA A 185 -4.59 15.62 -24.97
C ALA A 185 -3.15 15.61 -24.43
N ASP A 186 -2.92 16.27 -23.29
CA ASP A 186 -1.61 16.39 -22.65
C ASP A 186 -1.42 15.37 -21.50
N LEU A 187 -2.39 14.47 -21.28
CA LEU A 187 -2.25 13.40 -20.31
C LEU A 187 -1.05 12.53 -20.67
N GLY A 188 -0.10 12.40 -19.76
CA GLY A 188 1.18 11.74 -20.00
C GLY A 188 1.57 10.77 -18.89
N TRP A 189 2.82 10.32 -18.96
CA TRP A 189 3.41 9.38 -18.03
C TRP A 189 3.60 10.00 -16.66
N GLU A 190 3.21 9.27 -15.63
CA GLU A 190 3.73 9.48 -14.28
C GLU A 190 5.15 8.92 -14.25
N THR A 191 6.12 9.69 -13.75
CA THR A 191 7.52 9.31 -13.77
C THR A 191 8.11 9.26 -12.37
N THR A 192 8.86 8.20 -12.09
CA THR A 192 9.62 8.05 -10.84
C THR A 192 11.12 8.11 -11.14
N LYS A 193 11.81 9.04 -10.51
CA LYS A 193 13.26 9.24 -10.56
C LYS A 193 13.86 8.76 -9.25
N GLN A 194 14.66 7.71 -9.28
CA GLN A 194 15.23 7.13 -8.07
C GLN A 194 16.76 7.12 -8.13
N SER A 195 17.38 7.60 -7.05
CA SER A 195 18.78 7.40 -6.73
C SER A 195 18.91 6.36 -5.63
N ASN A 196 19.84 5.43 -5.78
CA ASN A 196 20.15 4.42 -4.76
C ASN A 196 21.67 4.36 -4.56
N PHE A 197 22.09 4.27 -3.30
CA PHE A 197 23.46 4.00 -2.89
C PHE A 197 23.44 2.76 -1.98
N GLY A 198 24.27 1.77 -2.28
CA GLY A 198 24.29 0.50 -1.58
C GLY A 198 25.70 -0.01 -1.29
N ILE A 199 25.81 -0.79 -0.22
CA ILE A 199 27.03 -1.52 0.17
C ILE A 199 26.63 -2.97 0.37
N ASP A 200 27.28 -3.88 -0.38
CA ASP A 200 27.22 -5.32 -0.14
C ASP A 200 28.48 -5.73 0.61
N PHE A 201 28.34 -6.54 1.63
CA PHE A 201 29.44 -6.97 2.47
C PHE A 201 29.32 -8.44 2.89
N ALA A 202 30.48 -9.10 3.02
CA ALA A 202 30.59 -10.40 3.65
C ALA A 202 31.90 -10.48 4.47
N PHE A 203 31.79 -10.99 5.68
CA PHE A 203 32.88 -11.09 6.64
C PHE A 203 33.04 -12.52 7.18
N LEU A 204 34.24 -12.82 7.69
CA LEU A 204 34.56 -14.06 8.42
C LEU A 204 34.26 -15.31 7.59
N LYS A 205 34.69 -15.33 6.31
CA LYS A 205 34.42 -16.42 5.35
C LYS A 205 32.91 -16.65 5.17
N ASP A 206 32.18 -15.57 4.86
CA ASP A 206 30.73 -15.52 4.65
C ASP A 206 29.88 -15.95 5.86
N ARG A 207 30.41 -15.84 7.08
CA ARG A 207 29.60 -16.09 8.27
C ARG A 207 28.64 -14.96 8.58
N ILE A 208 28.99 -13.73 8.21
CA ILE A 208 28.14 -12.55 8.33
C ILE A 208 28.15 -11.86 6.98
N TYR A 209 27.02 -11.75 6.33
CA TYR A 209 26.90 -11.07 5.05
C TYR A 209 25.56 -10.34 4.93
N GLY A 210 25.53 -9.33 4.06
CA GLY A 210 24.32 -8.55 3.88
C GLY A 210 24.49 -7.37 2.95
N SER A 211 23.46 -6.52 2.93
CA SER A 211 23.46 -5.26 2.19
C SER A 211 22.83 -4.15 3.01
N ILE A 212 23.30 -2.94 2.78
CA ILE A 212 22.71 -1.69 3.26
C ILE A 212 22.44 -0.84 2.03
N ASP A 213 21.20 -0.39 1.86
CA ASP A 213 20.76 0.44 0.76
C ASP A 213 20.09 1.71 1.29
N SER A 214 20.47 2.86 0.72
CA SER A 214 19.79 4.13 0.95
C SER A 214 19.25 4.65 -0.38
N TYR A 215 17.97 5.00 -0.41
CA TYR A 215 17.34 5.47 -1.63
C TYR A 215 16.61 6.80 -1.41
N ASN A 216 16.50 7.54 -2.51
CA ASN A 216 15.62 8.70 -2.64
C ASN A 216 14.89 8.61 -3.98
N SER A 217 13.58 8.64 -3.93
CA SER A 217 12.67 8.41 -5.05
C SER A 217 11.67 9.55 -5.15
N ASP A 218 11.72 10.30 -6.23
CA ASP A 218 10.78 11.37 -6.58
C ASP A 218 9.81 10.86 -7.64
N THR A 219 8.53 10.76 -7.32
CA THR A 219 7.47 10.50 -8.29
C THR A 219 6.82 11.82 -8.66
N GLU A 220 6.87 12.17 -9.93
CA GLU A 220 6.37 13.42 -10.52
C GLU A 220 5.24 13.12 -11.51
N ASP A 221 4.41 14.14 -11.77
CA ASP A 221 3.28 14.03 -12.71
C ASP A 221 2.29 12.92 -12.31
N LEU A 222 1.98 12.83 -11.02
CA LEU A 222 1.01 11.87 -10.50
C LEU A 222 -0.32 11.95 -11.25
N LEU A 223 -0.84 10.78 -11.61
CA LEU A 223 -2.09 10.64 -12.34
C LEU A 223 -3.29 10.65 -11.37
N LEU A 224 -3.84 11.83 -11.11
CA LEU A 224 -4.89 12.05 -10.11
C LEU A 224 -6.16 12.61 -10.72
N PHE A 225 -7.31 12.15 -10.19
CA PHE A 225 -8.59 12.81 -10.42
C PHE A 225 -8.71 14.04 -9.53
N VAL A 226 -8.76 15.21 -10.14
CA VAL A 226 -8.90 16.48 -9.43
C VAL A 226 -10.28 17.06 -9.60
N GLY A 227 -10.81 17.70 -8.56
CA GLY A 227 -12.05 18.43 -8.61
C GLY A 227 -11.98 19.58 -9.63
N VAL A 228 -13.04 19.75 -10.43
CA VAL A 228 -13.18 20.89 -11.34
C VAL A 228 -14.44 21.67 -10.99
N PRO A 229 -14.49 23.00 -11.32
CA PRO A 229 -15.67 23.80 -11.05
C PRO A 229 -16.92 23.21 -11.69
N ALA A 230 -18.03 23.14 -10.94
CA ALA A 230 -19.29 22.57 -11.42
C ALA A 230 -19.82 23.26 -12.69
N SER A 231 -19.43 24.51 -12.95
CA SER A 231 -19.74 25.25 -14.18
C SER A 231 -19.20 24.58 -15.46
N THR A 232 -18.21 23.66 -15.35
CA THR A 232 -17.71 22.87 -16.47
C THR A 232 -18.66 21.75 -16.88
N GLY A 233 -19.65 21.41 -16.05
CA GLY A 233 -20.54 20.26 -16.22
C GLY A 233 -19.94 18.93 -15.70
N PHE A 234 -18.75 18.94 -15.12
CA PHE A 234 -18.05 17.77 -14.60
C PHE A 234 -17.71 17.96 -13.13
N THR A 235 -17.45 16.86 -12.43
CA THR A 235 -17.02 16.88 -11.03
C THR A 235 -15.52 16.70 -10.88
N THR A 236 -14.89 15.95 -11.79
CA THR A 236 -13.45 15.65 -11.76
C THR A 236 -12.86 15.59 -13.17
N ALA A 237 -11.55 15.81 -13.27
CA ALA A 237 -10.76 15.58 -14.47
C ALA A 237 -9.47 14.83 -14.11
N LEU A 238 -9.03 13.90 -14.97
CA LEU A 238 -7.75 13.23 -14.81
C LEU A 238 -6.62 14.12 -15.32
N LYS A 239 -5.64 14.38 -14.46
CA LYS A 239 -4.49 15.26 -14.78
C LYS A 239 -3.19 14.68 -14.23
N ASN A 240 -2.09 15.02 -14.89
CA ASN A 240 -0.75 14.84 -14.37
C ASN A 240 -0.42 16.00 -13.43
N ILE A 241 -0.51 15.77 -12.13
CA ILE A 241 -0.24 16.81 -11.14
C ILE A 241 0.36 16.20 -9.87
N GLY A 242 1.21 16.98 -9.25
CA GLY A 242 1.77 16.62 -7.96
C GLY A 242 3.11 15.89 -8.04
N LYS A 243 3.77 15.94 -6.92
CA LYS A 243 5.05 15.29 -6.68
C LYS A 243 5.07 14.70 -5.27
N VAL A 244 5.52 13.45 -5.17
CA VAL A 244 5.70 12.73 -3.91
C VAL A 244 7.15 12.26 -3.83
N ASN A 245 7.77 12.46 -2.68
CA ASN A 245 9.09 11.95 -2.35
C ASN A 245 8.97 10.75 -1.41
N ASN A 246 9.72 9.70 -1.70
CA ASN A 246 9.94 8.57 -0.82
C ASN A 246 11.45 8.40 -0.62
N LYS A 247 11.90 8.39 0.63
CA LYS A 247 13.29 8.16 0.97
C LYS A 247 13.40 7.20 2.14
N GLY A 248 14.40 6.33 2.09
CA GLY A 248 14.50 5.29 3.09
C GLY A 248 15.85 4.61 3.18
N LEU A 249 15.93 3.74 4.16
CA LEU A 249 17.06 2.87 4.44
C LEU A 249 16.58 1.44 4.51
N GLU A 250 17.30 0.53 3.85
CA GLU A 250 17.07 -0.91 3.90
C GLU A 250 18.33 -1.62 4.35
N LEU A 251 18.17 -2.59 5.25
CA LEU A 251 19.22 -3.46 5.73
C LEU A 251 18.79 -4.91 5.60
N ASN A 252 19.60 -5.72 4.95
CA ASN A 252 19.49 -7.17 4.95
C ASN A 252 20.77 -7.74 5.56
N LEU A 253 20.65 -8.61 6.56
CA LEU A 253 21.76 -9.22 7.27
C LEU A 253 21.49 -10.70 7.46
N THR A 254 22.43 -11.54 7.05
CA THR A 254 22.44 -12.97 7.36
C THR A 254 23.66 -13.31 8.18
N SER A 255 23.44 -14.06 9.26
CA SER A 255 24.51 -14.60 10.13
C SER A 255 24.42 -16.12 10.18
N ARG A 256 25.52 -16.79 9.85
CA ARG A 256 25.73 -18.24 10.05
C ARG A 256 26.36 -18.42 11.44
N ASN A 257 25.51 -18.53 12.46
CA ASN A 257 25.95 -18.58 13.86
C ASN A 257 26.73 -19.84 14.19
N LEU A 258 26.22 -21.00 13.71
CA LEU A 258 26.85 -22.31 13.86
C LEU A 258 26.85 -23.05 12.52
N SER A 259 27.96 -23.76 12.25
CA SER A 259 28.13 -24.60 11.06
C SER A 259 28.76 -25.93 11.48
N GLY A 260 27.95 -27.00 11.53
CA GLY A 260 28.39 -28.32 11.99
C GLY A 260 27.19 -29.27 12.02
N GLU A 261 27.22 -30.30 12.88
CA GLU A 261 26.04 -31.15 13.11
C GLU A 261 24.80 -30.35 13.52
N LEU A 262 25.00 -29.33 14.35
CA LEU A 262 24.02 -28.28 14.59
C LEU A 262 24.39 -27.09 13.70
N SER A 263 23.56 -26.81 12.72
CA SER A 263 23.62 -25.56 11.98
C SER A 263 22.56 -24.57 12.47
N TRP A 264 22.95 -23.31 12.61
CA TRP A 264 22.06 -22.23 12.98
C TRP A 264 22.37 -20.99 12.18
N SER A 265 21.37 -20.44 11.50
CA SER A 265 21.44 -19.17 10.80
C SER A 265 20.34 -18.22 11.24
N THR A 266 20.63 -16.93 11.18
CA THR A 266 19.69 -15.84 11.45
C THR A 266 19.68 -14.91 10.25
N ASP A 267 18.50 -14.65 9.70
CA ASP A 267 18.27 -13.60 8.69
C ASP A 267 17.50 -12.46 9.37
N PHE A 268 17.99 -11.26 9.21
CA PHE A 268 17.36 -10.03 9.67
C PHE A 268 17.16 -9.08 8.51
N ASN A 269 15.98 -8.48 8.41
CA ASN A 269 15.70 -7.40 7.48
C ASN A 269 15.07 -6.23 8.22
N TYR A 270 15.39 -5.03 7.76
CA TYR A 270 14.87 -3.77 8.26
C TYR A 270 14.62 -2.84 7.07
N SER A 271 13.50 -2.12 7.08
CA SER A 271 13.20 -1.11 6.07
C SER A 271 12.48 0.06 6.72
N SER A 272 12.96 1.27 6.46
CA SER A 272 12.27 2.51 6.79
C SER A 272 11.97 3.28 5.51
N ASN A 273 10.81 3.93 5.46
CA ASN A 273 10.42 4.81 4.34
C ASN A 273 9.71 6.04 4.88
N LYS A 274 10.20 7.22 4.53
CA LYS A 274 9.49 8.47 4.73
C LYS A 274 8.81 8.88 3.43
N ASN A 275 7.48 8.93 3.44
CA ASN A 275 6.64 9.43 2.35
C ASN A 275 6.29 10.90 2.62
N GLU A 276 6.42 11.77 1.61
CA GLU A 276 6.14 13.20 1.73
C GLU A 276 5.60 13.76 0.41
N VAL A 277 4.47 14.44 0.47
CA VAL A 277 3.91 15.19 -0.66
C VAL A 277 4.73 16.49 -0.82
N VAL A 278 5.36 16.64 -1.98
CA VAL A 278 6.22 17.80 -2.28
C VAL A 278 5.46 18.90 -3.02
N ALA A 279 4.52 18.51 -3.90
CA ALA A 279 3.70 19.46 -4.66
C ALA A 279 2.34 18.83 -5.04
N LEU A 280 1.31 19.69 -5.18
CA LEU A 280 -0.03 19.32 -5.61
C LEU A 280 -0.57 20.38 -6.56
N GLY A 281 -0.54 20.10 -7.88
CA GLY A 281 -1.10 21.02 -8.88
C GLY A 281 -0.55 22.44 -8.85
N GLY A 282 -1.23 23.37 -9.52
CA GLY A 282 -0.74 24.74 -9.69
C GLY A 282 -0.71 25.58 -8.42
N ASN A 283 -1.59 25.35 -7.45
CA ASN A 283 -1.74 26.14 -6.23
C ASN A 283 -1.46 25.35 -4.96
N ASN A 284 -1.01 24.09 -5.07
CA ASN A 284 -0.81 23.17 -3.93
C ASN A 284 -2.07 22.99 -3.05
N GLU A 285 -3.26 23.07 -3.65
CA GLU A 285 -4.54 22.85 -2.96
C GLU A 285 -4.58 21.44 -2.38
N PRO A 286 -4.91 21.28 -1.09
CA PRO A 286 -5.04 19.97 -0.48
C PRO A 286 -6.12 19.12 -1.13
N ILE A 287 -5.87 17.81 -1.25
CA ILE A 287 -6.85 16.84 -1.72
C ILE A 287 -7.53 16.21 -0.51
N PHE A 288 -8.84 16.47 -0.36
CA PHE A 288 -9.66 15.85 0.67
C PHE A 288 -10.28 14.57 0.11
N SER A 289 -9.99 13.44 0.78
CA SER A 289 -10.45 12.13 0.30
C SER A 289 -11.54 11.57 1.22
N LYS A 290 -12.59 11.05 0.58
CA LYS A 290 -13.73 10.48 1.25
C LYS A 290 -13.53 8.97 1.41
N GLY A 291 -13.25 8.55 2.63
CA GLY A 291 -13.23 7.14 3.02
C GLY A 291 -14.62 6.58 3.35
N SER A 292 -14.65 5.49 4.08
CA SER A 292 -15.88 4.74 4.42
C SER A 292 -16.88 5.52 5.27
N ALA A 293 -16.42 6.53 6.02
CA ALA A 293 -17.25 7.32 6.94
C ALA A 293 -17.16 8.84 6.70
N GLY A 294 -17.04 9.26 5.45
CA GLY A 294 -16.94 10.67 5.06
C GLY A 294 -15.49 11.14 4.86
N VAL A 295 -15.29 12.47 4.81
CA VAL A 295 -13.95 13.07 4.59
C VAL A 295 -13.12 12.94 5.87
N ARG A 296 -12.17 12.02 5.87
CA ARG A 296 -11.29 11.69 7.00
C ARG A 296 -9.82 11.59 6.60
N HIS A 297 -9.51 11.85 5.35
CA HIS A 297 -8.15 11.82 4.81
C HIS A 297 -7.83 13.11 4.09
N ILE A 298 -6.58 13.50 4.15
CA ILE A 298 -6.01 14.64 3.44
C ILE A 298 -4.69 14.24 2.80
N THR A 299 -4.46 14.74 1.60
CA THR A 299 -3.15 14.75 0.96
C THR A 299 -2.75 16.19 0.79
N ARG A 300 -1.73 16.65 1.52
CA ARG A 300 -1.29 18.04 1.60
C ARG A 300 0.23 18.10 1.55
N VAL A 301 0.76 19.16 0.94
CA VAL A 301 2.22 19.40 0.88
C VAL A 301 2.82 19.42 2.28
N GLY A 302 3.92 18.68 2.45
CA GLY A 302 4.64 18.48 3.71
C GLY A 302 4.17 17.28 4.54
N ASP A 303 2.99 16.70 4.24
CA ASP A 303 2.46 15.52 4.93
C ASP A 303 2.63 14.26 4.07
N ALA A 304 2.41 13.09 4.67
CA ALA A 304 2.32 11.83 3.93
C ALA A 304 1.02 11.76 3.13
N VAL A 305 1.04 11.03 2.01
CA VAL A 305 -0.15 10.79 1.17
C VAL A 305 -1.24 10.10 2.00
N GLY A 306 -2.49 10.60 1.94
CA GLY A 306 -3.64 9.98 2.58
C GLY A 306 -3.61 10.03 4.11
N SER A 307 -2.91 11.01 4.70
CA SER A 307 -2.90 11.25 6.15
C SER A 307 -4.29 11.42 6.73
N TYR A 308 -4.52 10.98 7.96
CA TYR A 308 -5.81 11.12 8.64
C TYR A 308 -6.11 12.58 8.96
N PHE A 309 -7.36 12.97 8.79
CA PHE A 309 -7.79 14.36 8.89
C PHE A 309 -9.00 14.52 9.78
N GLY A 310 -8.87 15.31 10.85
CA GLY A 310 -9.94 15.50 11.83
C GLY A 310 -9.59 16.54 12.87
N TRP A 311 -10.46 16.64 13.88
CA TRP A 311 -10.21 17.48 15.04
C TRP A 311 -9.33 16.76 16.06
N VAL A 312 -8.49 17.50 16.76
CA VAL A 312 -7.68 16.98 17.87
C VAL A 312 -8.52 17.01 19.15
N VAL A 313 -8.72 15.86 19.77
CA VAL A 313 -9.35 15.75 21.10
C VAL A 313 -8.29 16.08 22.15
N ASP A 314 -8.57 17.07 22.99
CA ASP A 314 -7.73 17.56 24.08
C ASP A 314 -8.29 17.16 25.48
N GLY A 315 -9.13 16.15 25.54
CA GLY A 315 -9.75 15.64 26.74
C GLY A 315 -11.28 15.74 26.72
N VAL A 316 -11.86 15.70 27.89
CA VAL A 316 -13.31 15.75 28.15
C VAL A 316 -13.60 16.92 29.08
N TYR A 317 -14.64 17.72 28.77
CA TYR A 317 -15.08 18.79 29.66
C TYR A 317 -15.54 18.23 31.00
N GLN A 318 -14.95 18.68 32.09
CA GLN A 318 -15.23 18.17 33.42
C GLN A 318 -16.39 18.91 34.09
N SER A 319 -16.62 20.18 33.73
CA SER A 319 -17.65 21.04 34.32
C SER A 319 -18.20 22.06 33.31
N GLN A 320 -19.33 22.68 33.66
CA GLN A 320 -19.87 23.79 32.88
C GLN A 320 -18.95 24.99 32.87
N SER A 321 -18.22 25.26 33.96
CA SER A 321 -17.26 26.36 34.05
C SER A 321 -16.10 26.21 33.05
N GLU A 322 -15.66 24.98 32.75
CA GLU A 322 -14.66 24.76 31.71
C GLU A 322 -15.20 25.11 30.32
N ILE A 323 -16.45 24.74 30.03
CA ILE A 323 -17.11 25.05 28.76
C ILE A 323 -17.25 26.57 28.57
N ASP A 324 -17.69 27.27 29.63
CA ASP A 324 -17.90 28.72 29.59
C ASP A 324 -16.60 29.51 29.32
N SER A 325 -15.44 28.91 29.66
CA SER A 325 -14.13 29.52 29.44
C SER A 325 -13.40 29.01 28.18
N ALA A 326 -13.96 27.99 27.51
CA ALA A 326 -13.36 27.37 26.33
C ALA A 326 -13.71 28.13 25.03
N PRO A 327 -12.98 27.89 23.92
CA PRO A 327 -13.37 28.34 22.59
C PRO A 327 -14.81 27.91 22.24
N THR A 328 -15.54 28.80 21.56
CA THR A 328 -16.93 28.53 21.19
C THR A 328 -17.04 27.45 20.10
N ASP A 329 -17.66 26.33 20.38
CA ASP A 329 -17.89 25.28 19.39
C ASP A 329 -19.11 25.61 18.50
N LYS A 330 -18.84 25.84 17.20
CA LYS A 330 -19.86 26.16 16.18
C LYS A 330 -20.25 24.95 15.31
N MET A 331 -19.65 23.78 15.53
CA MET A 331 -19.84 22.62 14.64
C MET A 331 -21.05 21.75 15.01
N ALA A 332 -21.50 21.80 16.25
CA ALA A 332 -22.57 20.95 16.72
C ALA A 332 -23.53 21.71 17.68
N LYS A 333 -24.42 21.00 18.35
CA LYS A 333 -25.14 21.51 19.51
C LYS A 333 -24.12 21.92 20.58
N ALA A 334 -24.51 22.89 21.41
CA ALA A 334 -23.67 23.34 22.51
C ALA A 334 -23.07 22.17 23.30
N PRO A 335 -21.77 22.16 23.56
CA PRO A 335 -21.11 21.12 24.33
C PRO A 335 -21.69 21.09 25.75
N ARG A 336 -21.62 19.91 26.37
CA ARG A 336 -22.06 19.66 27.76
C ARG A 336 -20.90 19.06 28.55
N PRO A 337 -20.91 19.18 29.88
CA PRO A 337 -19.96 18.43 30.70
C PRO A 337 -19.98 16.95 30.34
N GLY A 338 -18.81 16.37 30.19
CA GLY A 338 -18.62 15.00 29.70
C GLY A 338 -18.47 14.84 28.19
N ASP A 339 -18.65 15.88 27.37
CA ASP A 339 -18.35 15.84 25.93
C ASP A 339 -16.87 16.05 25.66
N PHE A 340 -16.39 15.62 24.48
CA PHE A 340 -15.04 15.91 24.06
C PHE A 340 -14.76 17.41 23.97
N ARG A 341 -13.61 17.82 24.49
CA ARG A 341 -13.00 19.11 24.28
C ARG A 341 -12.09 19.01 23.06
N PHE A 342 -12.37 19.81 22.05
CA PHE A 342 -11.56 19.90 20.84
C PHE A 342 -10.59 21.08 20.94
N LYS A 343 -9.39 20.89 20.37
CA LYS A 343 -8.35 21.91 20.36
C LYS A 343 -8.64 22.96 19.30
N ASP A 344 -8.57 24.22 19.67
CA ASP A 344 -8.51 25.37 18.77
C ASP A 344 -7.10 25.42 18.17
N ILE A 345 -6.96 25.01 16.90
CA ILE A 345 -5.67 24.88 16.23
C ILE A 345 -5.16 26.20 15.71
N ASN A 346 -6.05 27.08 15.24
CA ASN A 346 -5.71 28.37 14.67
C ASN A 346 -5.71 29.51 15.70
N GLY A 347 -6.24 29.28 16.91
CA GLY A 347 -6.23 30.24 18.03
C GLY A 347 -7.23 31.37 17.89
N ASP A 348 -8.30 31.19 17.08
CA ASP A 348 -9.30 32.24 16.83
C ASP A 348 -10.44 32.28 17.86
N GLY A 349 -10.42 31.37 18.85
CA GLY A 349 -11.44 31.26 19.90
C GLY A 349 -12.71 30.54 19.45
N ILE A 350 -12.73 29.91 18.27
CA ILE A 350 -13.89 29.25 17.68
C ILE A 350 -13.50 27.86 17.16
N ILE A 351 -14.16 26.80 17.64
CA ILE A 351 -14.00 25.44 17.05
C ILE A 351 -14.89 25.33 15.82
N ASN A 352 -14.27 25.13 14.66
CA ASN A 352 -14.93 24.97 13.36
C ASN A 352 -14.11 24.08 12.40
N ASP A 353 -14.44 24.04 11.11
CA ASP A 353 -13.70 23.23 10.13
C ASP A 353 -12.23 23.64 9.93
N ASN A 354 -11.88 24.89 10.29
CA ASN A 354 -10.48 25.38 10.18
C ASN A 354 -9.56 24.80 11.27
N ASP A 355 -10.13 24.15 12.31
CA ASP A 355 -9.37 23.47 13.37
C ASP A 355 -9.08 22.02 13.05
N ARG A 356 -9.51 21.57 11.90
CA ARG A 356 -9.14 20.22 11.43
C ARG A 356 -7.69 20.21 10.96
N THR A 357 -6.98 19.17 11.36
CA THR A 357 -5.56 18.99 11.00
C THR A 357 -5.24 17.52 10.77
N VAL A 358 -4.00 17.21 10.42
CA VAL A 358 -3.51 15.84 10.37
C VAL A 358 -3.50 15.26 11.79
N THR A 359 -4.17 14.14 11.98
CA THR A 359 -4.30 13.44 13.26
C THR A 359 -3.52 12.13 13.31
N GLY A 360 -2.90 11.72 12.20
CA GLY A 360 -2.08 10.54 12.12
C GLY A 360 -1.83 10.06 10.70
N SER A 361 -1.09 8.95 10.56
CA SER A 361 -0.71 8.37 9.26
C SER A 361 -0.65 6.85 9.32
N TYR A 362 -1.03 6.20 8.22
CA TYR A 362 -0.88 4.75 8.05
C TYR A 362 0.55 4.33 7.72
N HIS A 363 1.41 5.24 7.30
CA HIS A 363 2.79 4.93 6.95
C HIS A 363 3.60 4.62 8.22
N PRO A 364 4.20 3.42 8.33
CA PRO A 364 5.04 3.08 9.48
C PRO A 364 6.37 3.83 9.44
N ASP A 365 6.98 4.06 10.59
CA ASP A 365 8.34 4.56 10.71
C ASP A 365 9.34 3.53 10.18
N PHE A 366 9.14 2.25 10.55
CA PHE A 366 9.91 1.14 10.01
C PHE A 366 9.19 -0.21 10.15
N ILE A 367 9.64 -1.15 9.33
CA ILE A 367 9.25 -2.55 9.38
C ILE A 367 10.50 -3.42 9.52
N TRP A 368 10.38 -4.56 10.20
CA TRP A 368 11.48 -5.47 10.38
C TRP A 368 11.03 -6.93 10.42
N GLY A 369 11.95 -7.81 10.11
CA GLY A 369 11.72 -9.24 10.19
C GLY A 369 12.97 -9.97 10.65
N ILE A 370 12.80 -11.04 11.43
CA ILE A 370 13.87 -11.93 11.85
C ILE A 370 13.46 -13.38 11.67
N THR A 371 14.27 -14.13 10.94
CA THR A 371 14.10 -15.56 10.74
C THR A 371 15.28 -16.29 11.35
N ASN A 372 15.03 -17.25 12.25
CA ASN A 372 16.04 -18.19 12.70
C ASN A 372 15.76 -19.56 12.10
N ARG A 373 16.82 -20.23 11.60
CA ARG A 373 16.78 -21.61 11.10
C ARG A 373 17.83 -22.43 11.82
N LEU A 374 17.39 -23.57 12.34
CA LEU A 374 18.24 -24.54 13.01
C LEU A 374 18.06 -25.91 12.32
N ASN A 375 19.16 -26.63 12.08
CA ASN A 375 19.11 -28.02 11.63
C ASN A 375 20.00 -28.87 12.53
N TYR A 376 19.49 -30.03 12.96
CA TYR A 376 20.22 -30.95 13.81
C TYR A 376 19.74 -32.39 13.59
N LYS A 377 20.61 -33.27 13.10
CA LYS A 377 20.36 -34.73 12.97
C LYS A 377 18.97 -35.09 12.39
N GLY A 378 18.63 -34.46 11.24
CA GLY A 378 17.35 -34.68 10.57
C GLY A 378 16.20 -33.79 11.05
N PHE A 379 16.32 -33.13 12.20
CA PHE A 379 15.41 -32.07 12.61
C PHE A 379 15.73 -30.77 11.90
N ASP A 380 14.71 -30.07 11.40
CA ASP A 380 14.75 -28.69 10.95
C ASP A 380 13.74 -27.86 11.74
N PHE A 381 14.17 -26.68 12.16
CA PHE A 381 13.34 -25.71 12.86
C PHE A 381 13.51 -24.34 12.21
N SER A 382 12.39 -23.68 11.93
CA SER A 382 12.37 -22.31 11.42
C SER A 382 11.34 -21.49 12.18
N ILE A 383 11.72 -20.29 12.59
CA ILE A 383 10.83 -19.35 13.26
C ILE A 383 11.01 -17.97 12.65
N PHE A 384 9.89 -17.33 12.28
CA PHE A 384 9.87 -16.00 11.67
C PHE A 384 9.01 -15.04 12.48
N PHE A 385 9.62 -13.95 12.89
CA PHE A 385 8.97 -12.83 13.52
C PHE A 385 8.94 -11.64 12.59
N GLN A 386 7.87 -10.86 12.64
CA GLN A 386 7.66 -9.62 11.91
C GLN A 386 7.22 -8.53 12.87
N GLY A 387 7.77 -7.32 12.71
CA GLY A 387 7.36 -6.12 13.43
C GLY A 387 7.07 -4.96 12.49
N VAL A 388 6.14 -4.12 12.89
CA VAL A 388 5.80 -2.84 12.25
C VAL A 388 5.67 -1.81 13.36
N GLU A 389 6.39 -0.70 13.24
CA GLU A 389 6.44 0.35 14.25
C GLU A 389 6.03 1.71 13.68
N GLY A 390 5.39 2.53 14.50
CA GLY A 390 5.01 3.90 14.17
C GLY A 390 3.84 4.02 13.20
N ARG A 391 3.15 2.91 12.90
CA ARG A 391 1.93 2.94 12.11
C ARG A 391 0.75 3.33 12.98
N GLU A 392 -0.15 4.15 12.44
CA GLU A 392 -1.43 4.43 13.06
C GLU A 392 -2.58 3.88 12.21
N ILE A 393 -3.71 3.58 12.84
CA ILE A 393 -4.91 3.01 12.21
C ILE A 393 -6.12 3.89 12.55
N LEU A 394 -6.89 4.27 11.55
CA LEU A 394 -8.19 4.92 11.73
C LEU A 394 -9.26 3.87 12.05
N ASN A 395 -9.53 3.66 13.34
CA ASN A 395 -10.47 2.65 13.82
C ASN A 395 -11.91 3.19 13.76
N LEU A 396 -12.58 2.96 12.64
CA LEU A 396 -13.97 3.37 12.44
C LEU A 396 -14.98 2.48 13.17
N THR A 397 -14.60 1.28 13.56
CA THR A 397 -15.41 0.40 14.42
C THR A 397 -15.49 1.00 15.83
N ALA A 398 -14.36 1.48 16.34
CA ALA A 398 -14.29 2.16 17.63
C ALA A 398 -15.17 3.45 17.69
N ARG A 399 -15.38 4.11 16.55
CA ARG A 399 -16.30 5.24 16.41
C ARG A 399 -17.68 4.96 16.99
N HIS A 400 -18.19 3.75 16.86
CA HIS A 400 -19.51 3.34 17.35
C HIS A 400 -19.45 2.70 18.74
N MET A 401 -18.34 2.05 19.08
CA MET A 401 -18.24 1.21 20.27
C MET A 401 -17.50 1.87 21.44
N LYS A 402 -16.85 3.02 21.20
CA LYS A 402 -15.95 3.69 22.15
C LYS A 402 -16.43 5.07 22.61
N ASN A 403 -17.37 5.68 21.90
CA ASN A 403 -17.79 7.07 22.12
C ASN A 403 -19.09 7.26 22.92
N GLY A 404 -19.81 6.19 23.20
CA GLY A 404 -21.05 6.24 23.99
C GLY A 404 -22.25 6.95 23.34
N GLU A 405 -22.18 7.34 22.07
CA GLU A 405 -23.27 8.08 21.36
C GLU A 405 -24.08 7.19 20.40
N ALA A 406 -24.37 5.95 20.76
CA ALA A 406 -25.08 5.06 19.85
C ALA A 406 -25.88 3.98 20.58
N ASN A 407 -26.75 3.27 19.84
CA ASN A 407 -27.52 2.14 20.33
C ASN A 407 -26.80 0.81 20.10
N PHE A 408 -25.46 0.80 20.07
CA PHE A 408 -24.63 -0.37 19.86
C PHE A 408 -24.06 -0.90 21.18
N ASN A 409 -23.66 -2.15 21.18
CA ASN A 409 -22.82 -2.67 22.25
C ASN A 409 -21.51 -1.88 22.29
N SER A 410 -21.01 -1.63 23.48
CA SER A 410 -19.84 -0.78 23.68
C SER A 410 -18.68 -1.57 24.26
N TYR A 411 -17.46 -1.09 24.04
CA TYR A 411 -16.28 -1.62 24.71
C TYR A 411 -16.30 -1.31 26.21
N ALA A 412 -15.60 -2.14 26.97
CA ALA A 412 -15.48 -1.98 28.42
C ALA A 412 -14.85 -0.63 28.85
N VAL A 413 -14.17 0.06 27.95
CA VAL A 413 -13.62 1.41 28.19
C VAL A 413 -14.70 2.39 28.64
N LEU A 414 -15.95 2.22 28.21
CA LEU A 414 -17.08 3.08 28.65
C LEU A 414 -17.44 2.91 30.14
N ASN A 415 -16.91 1.93 30.83
CA ASN A 415 -17.04 1.86 32.30
C ASN A 415 -16.27 3.00 32.99
N ASN A 416 -15.25 3.54 32.33
CA ASN A 416 -14.41 4.63 32.83
C ASN A 416 -14.85 6.01 32.31
N ARG A 417 -16.04 6.10 31.70
CA ARG A 417 -16.56 7.34 31.12
C ARG A 417 -16.84 8.39 32.17
N TRP A 418 -16.91 9.62 31.76
CA TRP A 418 -17.47 10.71 32.57
C TRP A 418 -18.93 10.43 32.90
N ILE A 419 -19.32 10.53 34.16
CA ILE A 419 -20.69 10.30 34.64
C ILE A 419 -21.31 11.62 35.18
N SER A 420 -20.55 12.35 35.97
CA SER A 420 -20.96 13.62 36.57
C SER A 420 -19.74 14.44 36.98
N GLU A 421 -19.94 15.70 37.38
CA GLU A 421 -18.84 16.56 37.89
C GLU A 421 -18.19 15.99 39.17
N SER A 422 -18.88 15.10 39.91
CA SER A 422 -18.31 14.38 41.06
C SER A 422 -17.71 13.01 40.70
N ASP A 423 -17.99 12.52 39.50
CA ASP A 423 -17.42 11.27 38.98
C ASP A 423 -16.99 11.51 37.50
N THR A 424 -15.77 11.99 37.35
CA THR A 424 -15.22 12.44 36.08
C THR A 424 -14.61 11.30 35.26
N GLY A 425 -14.68 10.05 35.75
CA GLY A 425 -14.09 8.88 35.09
C GLY A 425 -12.58 8.99 34.91
N ASP A 426 -12.08 8.56 33.75
CA ASP A 426 -10.68 8.62 33.39
C ASP A 426 -10.22 9.96 32.77
N GLY A 427 -11.13 10.92 32.61
CA GLY A 427 -10.88 12.23 31.99
C GLY A 427 -10.66 12.19 30.48
N LYS A 428 -10.77 11.03 29.85
CA LYS A 428 -10.53 10.80 28.41
C LYS A 428 -11.75 10.20 27.71
N THR A 429 -12.51 9.36 28.41
CA THR A 429 -13.70 8.68 27.86
C THR A 429 -14.92 9.59 28.05
N PRO A 430 -15.61 9.96 26.96
CA PRO A 430 -16.72 10.89 27.03
C PRO A 430 -17.95 10.28 27.72
N ARG A 431 -18.88 11.12 28.12
CA ARG A 431 -20.16 10.68 28.64
C ARG A 431 -20.95 9.87 27.63
N ALA A 432 -21.80 8.96 28.09
CA ALA A 432 -22.73 8.27 27.22
C ALA A 432 -23.96 9.16 26.94
N ASP A 433 -24.35 9.26 25.66
CA ASP A 433 -25.57 9.96 25.24
C ASP A 433 -26.39 9.10 24.26
N ARG A 434 -27.44 8.47 24.76
CA ARG A 434 -28.37 7.68 23.94
C ARG A 434 -29.42 8.53 23.23
N SER A 435 -29.59 9.75 23.62
CA SER A 435 -30.77 10.54 23.22
C SER A 435 -30.74 10.87 21.74
N THR A 436 -29.68 10.42 21.03
CA THR A 436 -29.75 10.93 19.79
C THR A 436 -28.76 10.65 18.77
N GLY A 437 -28.43 9.97 18.21
CA GLY A 437 -27.76 10.21 16.91
C GLY A 437 -27.81 11.71 16.44
N THR A 438 -28.18 12.61 17.31
CA THR A 438 -28.42 14.03 17.07
C THR A 438 -27.48 14.95 17.83
N HIS A 439 -26.80 14.49 18.89
CA HIS A 439 -25.80 15.34 19.55
C HIS A 439 -24.54 15.41 18.69
N GLY A 440 -24.00 14.26 18.28
CA GLY A 440 -22.93 14.17 17.30
C GLY A 440 -21.58 14.72 17.75
N ASN A 441 -21.46 15.20 18.99
CA ASN A 441 -20.27 15.88 19.45
C ASN A 441 -19.09 14.94 19.60
N ASN A 442 -19.32 13.76 20.21
CA ASN A 442 -18.29 12.76 20.44
C ASN A 442 -18.04 11.85 19.22
N ASN A 443 -18.80 12.02 18.14
CA ASN A 443 -18.72 11.19 16.94
C ASN A 443 -18.05 11.87 15.73
N ARG A 444 -17.43 13.03 15.93
CA ARG A 444 -16.69 13.74 14.87
C ARG A 444 -15.46 12.97 14.43
N PRO A 445 -15.00 13.15 13.18
CA PRO A 445 -13.67 12.72 12.76
C PRO A 445 -12.60 13.34 13.66
N SER A 446 -11.93 12.53 14.47
CA SER A 446 -11.00 13.07 15.46
C SER A 446 -9.86 12.12 15.79
N SER A 447 -8.83 12.65 16.44
CA SER A 447 -7.70 11.89 16.94
C SER A 447 -8.09 10.74 17.90
N TYR A 448 -9.26 10.79 18.52
CA TYR A 448 -9.76 9.71 19.37
C TYR A 448 -10.03 8.38 18.62
N GLN A 449 -10.18 8.44 17.31
CA GLN A 449 -10.41 7.29 16.44
C GLN A 449 -9.11 6.78 15.79
N VAL A 450 -8.00 7.48 16.00
CA VAL A 450 -6.69 7.07 15.53
C VAL A 450 -5.99 6.32 16.65
N GLU A 451 -5.58 5.11 16.38
CA GLU A 451 -4.96 4.21 17.35
C GLU A 451 -3.58 3.76 16.86
N ASP A 452 -2.70 3.47 17.81
CA ASP A 452 -1.40 2.86 17.50
C ASP A 452 -1.62 1.48 16.86
N GLY A 453 -1.14 1.33 15.63
CA GLY A 453 -1.20 0.11 14.84
C GLY A 453 0.13 -0.64 14.82
N SER A 454 1.08 -0.27 15.69
CA SER A 454 2.34 -0.99 15.84
C SER A 454 2.08 -2.41 16.35
N TYR A 455 2.87 -3.35 15.87
CA TYR A 455 2.74 -4.74 16.31
C TYR A 455 4.02 -5.54 16.12
N PHE A 456 4.12 -6.59 16.89
CA PHE A 456 5.09 -7.66 16.78
C PHE A 456 4.35 -9.00 16.67
N ARG A 457 4.74 -9.84 15.70
CA ARG A 457 4.02 -11.09 15.40
C ARG A 457 4.95 -12.27 15.19
N LEU A 458 4.63 -13.40 15.81
CA LEU A 458 5.12 -14.70 15.41
C LEU A 458 4.33 -15.16 14.16
N LYS A 459 4.89 -14.83 12.98
CA LYS A 459 4.24 -14.99 11.68
C LYS A 459 4.24 -16.43 11.19
N ASN A 460 5.38 -17.14 11.41
CA ASN A 460 5.53 -18.52 10.98
C ASN A 460 6.48 -19.27 11.94
N MET A 461 6.13 -20.49 12.29
CA MET A 461 7.00 -21.44 12.97
C MET A 461 6.83 -22.79 12.32
N THR A 462 7.93 -23.44 11.94
CA THR A 462 7.92 -24.79 11.36
C THR A 462 8.93 -25.65 12.11
N ILE A 463 8.53 -26.85 12.46
CA ILE A 463 9.40 -27.92 12.92
C ILE A 463 9.21 -29.12 12.02
N GLY A 464 10.28 -29.65 11.48
CA GLY A 464 10.28 -30.81 10.60
C GLY A 464 11.25 -31.88 11.09
N TYR A 465 11.02 -33.11 10.67
CA TYR A 465 11.93 -34.21 10.86
C TYR A 465 12.03 -35.05 9.60
N THR A 466 13.22 -35.17 9.06
CA THR A 466 13.53 -36.03 7.92
C THR A 466 13.99 -37.38 8.44
N LEU A 467 13.26 -38.43 8.07
CA LEU A 467 13.58 -39.80 8.48
C LEU A 467 14.94 -40.23 7.91
N PRO A 468 15.75 -40.97 8.68
CA PRO A 468 17.01 -41.53 8.17
C PRO A 468 16.78 -42.37 6.92
N THR A 469 17.62 -42.20 5.92
CA THR A 469 17.53 -42.93 4.63
C THR A 469 17.49 -44.45 4.84
N SER A 470 18.22 -44.98 5.85
CA SER A 470 18.20 -46.40 6.21
C SER A 470 16.83 -46.95 6.56
N MET A 471 15.89 -46.10 7.02
CA MET A 471 14.52 -46.54 7.36
C MET A 471 13.57 -46.52 6.16
N VAL A 472 13.84 -45.67 5.16
CA VAL A 472 12.90 -45.37 4.08
C VAL A 472 13.38 -45.81 2.70
N ALA A 473 14.67 -46.12 2.50
CA ALA A 473 15.29 -46.39 1.19
C ALA A 473 14.63 -47.54 0.37
N LYS A 474 13.82 -48.39 1.00
CA LYS A 474 13.09 -49.44 0.31
C LYS A 474 11.85 -48.91 -0.42
N TYR A 475 11.30 -47.76 0.00
CA TYR A 475 10.02 -47.25 -0.43
C TYR A 475 10.08 -45.82 -0.97
N ALA A 476 11.08 -45.04 -0.57
CA ALA A 476 11.22 -43.64 -0.95
C ALA A 476 12.69 -43.17 -0.79
N GLU A 477 13.10 -42.16 -1.55
CA GLU A 477 14.39 -41.52 -1.40
C GLU A 477 14.46 -40.66 -0.13
N ASN A 478 13.37 -39.95 0.17
CA ASN A 478 13.26 -39.05 1.33
C ASN A 478 11.83 -39.02 1.86
N VAL A 479 11.70 -39.02 3.20
CA VAL A 479 10.43 -38.82 3.89
C VAL A 479 10.63 -37.79 4.98
N ARG A 480 9.91 -36.66 4.89
CA ARG A 480 9.91 -35.59 5.90
C ARG A 480 8.50 -35.35 6.43
N VAL A 481 8.33 -35.43 7.74
CA VAL A 481 7.13 -35.01 8.45
C VAL A 481 7.35 -33.63 9.02
N TYR A 482 6.33 -32.78 9.00
CA TYR A 482 6.48 -31.43 9.55
C TYR A 482 5.18 -30.90 10.15
N PHE A 483 5.35 -29.95 11.05
CA PHE A 483 4.29 -29.14 11.62
C PHE A 483 4.61 -27.67 11.38
N THR A 484 3.63 -26.92 10.91
CA THR A 484 3.74 -25.47 10.70
C THR A 484 2.59 -24.75 11.38
N ALA A 485 2.92 -23.72 12.16
CA ALA A 485 1.97 -22.78 12.73
C ALA A 485 2.16 -21.41 12.07
N LYS A 486 1.06 -20.80 11.61
CA LYS A 486 1.05 -19.45 11.02
C LYS A 486 0.21 -18.51 11.88
N ASN A 487 0.68 -17.26 12.03
CA ASN A 487 0.04 -16.20 12.82
C ASN A 487 -0.29 -16.65 14.24
N LEU A 488 0.67 -17.32 14.91
CA LEU A 488 0.44 -17.99 16.19
C LEU A 488 0.19 -16.99 17.32
N ALA A 489 0.88 -15.87 17.32
CA ALA A 489 0.73 -14.83 18.33
C ALA A 489 1.01 -13.44 17.73
N THR A 490 0.24 -12.45 18.16
CA THR A 490 0.44 -11.03 17.82
C THR A 490 0.40 -10.23 19.11
N TRP A 491 1.39 -9.37 19.30
CA TRP A 491 1.47 -8.41 20.41
C TRP A 491 1.29 -7.02 19.83
N THR A 492 0.29 -6.30 20.31
CA THR A 492 -0.10 -4.97 19.84
C THR A 492 -0.99 -4.30 20.87
N ASP A 493 -0.95 -2.99 20.94
CA ASP A 493 -1.88 -2.16 21.72
C ASP A 493 -3.15 -1.80 20.92
N TYR A 494 -3.19 -2.14 19.63
CA TYR A 494 -4.37 -1.95 18.80
C TYR A 494 -5.54 -2.80 19.28
N ILE A 495 -6.69 -2.16 19.54
CA ILE A 495 -7.86 -2.84 20.09
C ILE A 495 -8.71 -3.59 19.06
N GLY A 496 -8.48 -3.36 17.76
CA GLY A 496 -9.14 -4.07 16.66
C GLY A 496 -8.59 -5.49 16.47
N PHE A 497 -9.21 -6.24 15.56
CA PHE A 497 -8.87 -7.65 15.34
C PHE A 497 -7.54 -7.90 14.64
N ASN A 498 -7.07 -6.95 13.82
CA ASN A 498 -5.85 -7.13 13.05
C ASN A 498 -5.18 -5.78 12.77
N PRO A 499 -3.95 -5.53 13.27
CA PRO A 499 -3.24 -4.29 12.99
C PRO A 499 -2.72 -4.16 11.53
N GLU A 500 -2.82 -5.20 10.70
CA GLU A 500 -2.49 -5.13 9.26
C GLU A 500 -3.68 -4.67 8.40
N VAL A 501 -4.75 -4.18 9.02
CA VAL A 501 -5.98 -3.81 8.32
C VAL A 501 -5.81 -2.59 7.43
N SER A 502 -6.44 -2.64 6.25
CA SER A 502 -6.77 -1.48 5.42
C SER A 502 -7.95 -1.86 4.53
N LEU A 503 -9.14 -1.35 4.85
CA LEU A 503 -10.37 -1.68 4.13
C LEU A 503 -10.30 -1.29 2.65
N GLN A 504 -9.65 -0.16 2.34
CA GLN A 504 -9.47 0.34 0.98
C GLN A 504 -8.01 0.22 0.55
N SER A 505 -7.45 -0.98 0.62
CA SER A 505 -6.02 -1.25 0.36
C SER A 505 -5.54 -0.86 -1.05
N GLN A 506 -6.45 -0.72 -2.01
CA GLN A 506 -6.15 -0.31 -3.39
C GLN A 506 -6.20 1.21 -3.61
N ASN A 507 -6.63 1.99 -2.61
CA ASN A 507 -6.73 3.44 -2.70
C ASN A 507 -5.73 4.11 -1.76
N MET A 508 -4.63 4.60 -2.31
CA MET A 508 -3.56 5.25 -1.55
C MET A 508 -4.00 6.52 -0.81
N LEU A 509 -5.09 7.16 -1.26
CA LEU A 509 -5.62 8.38 -0.64
C LEU A 509 -6.50 8.11 0.59
N THR A 510 -6.82 6.84 0.89
CA THR A 510 -7.72 6.44 1.99
C THR A 510 -7.25 5.17 2.70
N HIS A 511 -5.94 4.99 2.82
CA HIS A 511 -5.35 3.84 3.49
C HIS A 511 -5.60 3.84 5.00
N GLY A 512 -5.57 2.64 5.60
CA GLY A 512 -5.49 2.46 7.05
C GLY A 512 -6.81 2.57 7.79
N GLU A 513 -7.95 2.50 7.09
CA GLU A 513 -9.25 2.40 7.74
C GLU A 513 -9.55 0.97 8.20
N ASP A 514 -9.95 0.81 9.46
CA ASP A 514 -10.59 -0.41 9.97
C ASP A 514 -12.07 -0.16 10.21
N TYR A 515 -12.92 -0.79 9.41
CA TYR A 515 -14.36 -0.75 9.58
C TYR A 515 -14.94 -2.17 9.67
N GLY A 516 -14.50 -2.89 10.71
CA GLY A 516 -14.95 -4.25 10.99
C GLY A 516 -14.19 -5.30 10.16
N ALA A 517 -12.87 -5.20 10.08
CA ALA A 517 -12.04 -6.19 9.43
C ALA A 517 -12.19 -7.58 10.06
N TYR A 518 -12.13 -8.61 9.22
CA TYR A 518 -12.19 -9.99 9.69
C TYR A 518 -10.94 -10.35 10.51
N PRO A 519 -11.09 -11.07 11.63
CA PRO A 519 -9.94 -11.50 12.43
C PRO A 519 -8.94 -12.33 11.64
N LEU A 520 -7.66 -12.09 11.87
CA LEU A 520 -6.61 -12.90 11.27
C LEU A 520 -6.63 -14.32 11.85
N SER A 521 -6.74 -15.32 10.98
CA SER A 521 -6.79 -16.72 11.41
C SER A 521 -5.40 -17.26 11.77
N THR A 522 -5.31 -18.01 12.85
CA THR A 522 -4.18 -18.90 13.14
C THR A 522 -4.37 -20.20 12.35
N SER A 523 -3.35 -20.64 11.64
CA SER A 523 -3.37 -21.88 10.88
C SER A 523 -2.34 -22.87 11.42
N LEU A 524 -2.78 -24.10 11.69
CA LEU A 524 -1.93 -25.21 12.10
C LEU A 524 -1.95 -26.26 10.99
N VAL A 525 -0.79 -26.59 10.47
CA VAL A 525 -0.64 -27.51 9.32
C VAL A 525 0.29 -28.65 9.71
N PHE A 526 -0.19 -29.87 9.54
CA PHE A 526 0.63 -31.08 9.57
C PHE A 526 0.84 -31.56 8.15
N GLY A 527 2.07 -31.87 7.77
CA GLY A 527 2.40 -32.28 6.41
C GLY A 527 3.39 -33.41 6.35
N LEU A 528 3.35 -34.12 5.24
CA LEU A 528 4.24 -35.20 4.86
C LEU A 528 4.77 -34.92 3.45
N ASN A 529 6.09 -34.89 3.31
CA ASN A 529 6.75 -34.83 2.01
C ASN A 529 7.43 -36.19 1.75
N VAL A 530 7.13 -36.78 0.62
CA VAL A 530 7.73 -38.06 0.18
C VAL A 530 8.33 -37.85 -1.21
N THR A 531 9.62 -38.15 -1.35
CA THR A 531 10.32 -38.21 -2.64
C THR A 531 10.60 -39.66 -2.96
N PHE A 532 10.21 -40.10 -4.15
CA PHE A 532 10.37 -41.47 -4.62
C PHE A 532 11.56 -41.59 -5.57
#